data_5eb34b467ec70dce44013b4ab5465369
#
_entry.id   5eb34b467ec70dce44013b4ab5465369
#
_cell.length_a   1.000
_cell.length_b   1.000
_cell.length_c   1.000
_cell.angle_alpha   90.00
_cell.angle_beta   90.00
_cell.angle_gamma   90.00
#
_symmetry.space_group_name_H-M   'P 1'
#
loop_
_entity.id
_entity.type
_entity.pdbx_description
1 polymer ?
#
loop_
_entity_poly.entity_id
_entity_poly.type
_entity_poly.pdbx_seq_one_letter_code
_entity_poly.pdbx_strand_id
1 'polypeptide(L)'
;MIIDCHAHVSAPVELWAYKAGLLSHRGAHGRGKVNVSDEQIRYAVEEHKEAFPHPHLPYIDKVGTDMQLISPRPFQLMHSEKPAKLVQWFHEEVNNIIHRETQLYPDRFVGIAGIPTVGGEPLDIAIAELERCVKELNFKGCLLNPDPYENSGEHPPALGDAYWYPLYEKLCELDVVAHIHGTGSRSEREPYSLRFINEETTAVYGLVNSNVLKDFPDLKIVVSHGGGAIPYQLGRFQAGSMRRKEGDRFIDGMKKLYFDTVLYTKDAIELLLKTVGPENALFGAECPGVGSKVNPETGREMDDIQPYFHEI
;
A
#
# COMPACT_ATOMS: atom_id res chain seq x y z
N MET A 1 -4.25 -18.27 13.67
CA MET A 1 -4.42 -17.66 12.31
C MET A 1 -3.55 -16.42 12.26
N ILE A 2 -2.67 -16.34 11.28
CA ILE A 2 -1.79 -15.19 11.03
C ILE A 2 -2.28 -14.52 9.75
N ILE A 3 -2.66 -13.24 9.88
CA ILE A 3 -3.13 -12.41 8.76
C ILE A 3 -2.07 -11.36 8.49
N ASP A 4 -1.52 -11.39 7.29
CA ASP A 4 -0.59 -10.38 6.79
C ASP A 4 -1.37 -9.24 6.13
N CYS A 5 -1.30 -8.05 6.71
CA CYS A 5 -2.05 -6.90 6.20
C CYS A 5 -1.40 -6.22 5.00
N HIS A 6 -0.18 -6.62 4.62
CA HIS A 6 0.58 -5.98 3.55
C HIS A 6 1.17 -7.00 2.58
N ALA A 7 0.48 -7.19 1.46
CA ALA A 7 0.96 -8.01 0.36
C ALA A 7 0.49 -7.45 -0.99
N HIS A 8 1.11 -7.93 -2.05
CA HIS A 8 0.80 -7.46 -3.40
C HIS A 8 0.46 -8.63 -4.33
N VAL A 9 -0.43 -8.36 -5.27
CA VAL A 9 -0.91 -9.33 -6.26
C VAL A 9 0.24 -9.96 -7.06
N SER A 10 0.18 -11.26 -7.26
CA SER A 10 1.00 -12.01 -8.23
C SER A 10 0.23 -12.16 -9.54
N ALA A 11 0.22 -11.08 -10.31
CA ALA A 11 -0.59 -10.99 -11.51
C ALA A 11 0.02 -11.75 -12.71
N PRO A 12 -0.82 -12.32 -13.61
CA PRO A 12 -0.37 -12.93 -14.84
C PRO A 12 0.28 -11.91 -15.77
N VAL A 13 1.20 -12.39 -16.61
CA VAL A 13 1.99 -11.54 -17.53
C VAL A 13 1.14 -10.74 -18.52
N GLU A 14 -0.06 -11.18 -18.81
CA GLU A 14 -1.05 -10.49 -19.65
C GLU A 14 -1.45 -9.12 -19.11
N LEU A 15 -1.45 -8.93 -17.77
CA LEU A 15 -1.68 -7.63 -17.15
C LEU A 15 -0.56 -6.64 -17.51
N TRP A 16 0.67 -7.12 -17.52
CA TRP A 16 1.84 -6.29 -17.88
C TRP A 16 1.88 -5.98 -19.36
N ALA A 17 1.50 -6.93 -20.21
CA ALA A 17 1.33 -6.71 -21.64
C ALA A 17 0.24 -5.66 -21.92
N TYR A 18 -0.87 -5.72 -21.20
CA TYR A 18 -1.94 -4.73 -21.27
C TYR A 18 -1.45 -3.33 -20.89
N LYS A 19 -0.73 -3.19 -19.76
CA LYS A 19 -0.11 -1.94 -19.35
C LYS A 19 0.80 -1.37 -20.44
N ALA A 20 1.69 -2.20 -20.97
CA ALA A 20 2.61 -1.78 -22.04
C ALA A 20 1.85 -1.31 -23.29
N GLY A 21 0.76 -1.99 -23.66
CA GLY A 21 -0.14 -1.59 -24.73
C GLY A 21 -0.76 -0.21 -24.49
N LEU A 22 -1.35 0.02 -23.28
CA LEU A 22 -1.93 1.31 -22.90
C LEU A 22 -0.89 2.44 -23.03
N LEU A 23 0.31 2.24 -22.51
CA LEU A 23 1.39 3.22 -22.56
C LEU A 23 1.86 3.48 -23.99
N SER A 24 1.95 2.45 -24.84
CA SER A 24 2.38 2.55 -26.23
C SER A 24 1.46 3.41 -27.09
N HIS A 25 0.14 3.15 -27.02
CA HIS A 25 -0.84 3.85 -27.85
C HIS A 25 -1.55 5.02 -27.15
N ARG A 26 -1.23 5.29 -25.89
CA ARG A 26 -1.79 6.40 -25.08
C ARG A 26 -3.33 6.43 -25.09
N GLY A 27 -3.95 5.25 -25.15
CA GLY A 27 -5.40 5.11 -25.18
C GLY A 27 -6.06 5.38 -26.55
N ALA A 28 -5.28 5.58 -27.62
CA ALA A 28 -5.82 5.88 -28.95
C ALA A 28 -6.65 4.71 -29.54
N HIS A 29 -6.34 3.48 -29.17
CA HIS A 29 -7.06 2.28 -29.60
C HIS A 29 -8.16 1.83 -28.61
N GLY A 30 -8.56 2.73 -27.70
CA GLY A 30 -9.58 2.42 -26.68
C GLY A 30 -9.02 1.67 -25.48
N ARG A 31 -9.94 1.24 -24.59
CA ARG A 31 -9.58 0.58 -23.32
C ARG A 31 -8.95 -0.81 -23.55
N GLY A 32 -9.55 -1.61 -24.44
CA GLY A 32 -9.25 -3.03 -24.49
C GLY A 32 -9.68 -3.76 -23.19
N LYS A 33 -9.11 -4.93 -22.96
CA LYS A 33 -9.27 -5.71 -21.70
C LYS A 33 -8.11 -6.67 -21.53
N VAL A 34 -7.88 -7.10 -20.30
CA VAL A 34 -6.97 -8.23 -20.01
C VAL A 34 -7.73 -9.53 -20.27
N ASN A 35 -7.25 -10.32 -21.24
CA ASN A 35 -7.78 -11.66 -21.51
C ASN A 35 -6.88 -12.68 -20.81
N VAL A 36 -7.35 -13.21 -19.71
CA VAL A 36 -6.63 -14.17 -18.88
C VAL A 36 -7.60 -15.23 -18.36
N SER A 37 -7.20 -16.50 -18.39
CA SER A 37 -7.98 -17.59 -17.81
C SER A 37 -7.71 -17.74 -16.31
N ASP A 38 -8.55 -18.50 -15.61
CA ASP A 38 -8.32 -18.82 -14.20
C ASP A 38 -7.07 -19.70 -14.02
N GLU A 39 -6.75 -20.54 -14.99
CA GLU A 39 -5.52 -21.32 -14.99
C GLU A 39 -4.26 -20.45 -15.06
N GLN A 40 -4.30 -19.38 -15.86
CA GLN A 40 -3.19 -18.42 -15.92
C GLN A 40 -3.02 -17.64 -14.61
N ILE A 41 -4.13 -17.30 -13.96
CA ILE A 41 -4.09 -16.69 -12.61
C ILE A 41 -3.52 -17.69 -11.61
N ARG A 42 -3.98 -18.95 -11.60
CA ARG A 42 -3.44 -19.99 -10.72
C ARG A 42 -1.94 -20.19 -10.95
N TYR A 43 -1.51 -20.26 -12.21
CA TYR A 43 -0.09 -20.36 -12.54
C TYR A 43 0.73 -19.19 -11.95
N ALA A 44 0.21 -17.95 -12.06
CA ALA A 44 0.88 -16.76 -11.50
C ALA A 44 1.04 -16.84 -9.97
N VAL A 45 0.07 -17.41 -9.26
CA VAL A 45 0.05 -17.51 -7.79
C VAL A 45 0.83 -18.73 -7.29
N GLU A 46 0.69 -19.88 -7.96
CA GLU A 46 1.18 -21.17 -7.46
C GLU A 46 2.57 -21.56 -7.98
N GLU A 47 2.95 -21.11 -9.18
CA GLU A 47 4.13 -21.62 -9.87
C GLU A 47 5.09 -20.53 -10.34
N HIS A 48 4.57 -19.35 -10.74
CA HIS A 48 5.39 -18.32 -11.37
C HIS A 48 6.18 -17.55 -10.32
N LYS A 49 7.47 -17.36 -10.58
CA LYS A 49 8.38 -16.68 -9.64
C LYS A 49 8.52 -15.18 -9.87
N GLU A 50 7.91 -14.63 -10.92
CA GLU A 50 8.07 -13.21 -11.29
C GLU A 50 9.49 -12.67 -11.07
N ALA A 51 9.60 -11.63 -10.23
CA ALA A 51 10.88 -11.04 -9.80
C ALA A 51 11.40 -11.63 -8.47
N PHE A 52 10.69 -12.57 -7.86
CA PHE A 52 11.02 -13.15 -6.57
C PHE A 52 11.50 -14.60 -6.68
N PRO A 53 12.27 -15.11 -5.72
CA PRO A 53 12.82 -16.46 -5.78
C PRO A 53 11.76 -17.55 -5.58
N HIS A 54 10.57 -17.20 -5.07
CA HIS A 54 9.53 -18.15 -4.70
C HIS A 54 8.20 -17.79 -5.34
N PRO A 55 7.36 -18.77 -5.75
CA PRO A 55 5.95 -18.55 -6.07
C PRO A 55 5.19 -18.06 -4.84
N HIS A 56 4.11 -17.31 -5.05
CA HIS A 56 3.39 -16.60 -3.97
C HIS A 56 2.82 -17.57 -2.92
N LEU A 57 1.89 -18.42 -3.33
CA LEU A 57 1.16 -19.30 -2.41
C LEU A 57 2.07 -20.29 -1.67
N PRO A 58 2.99 -21.03 -2.33
CA PRO A 58 3.95 -21.87 -1.63
C PRO A 58 4.86 -21.11 -0.67
N TYR A 59 5.13 -19.84 -0.94
CA TYR A 59 5.99 -19.06 -0.07
C TYR A 59 5.28 -18.64 1.22
N ILE A 60 4.05 -18.17 1.14
CA ILE A 60 3.29 -17.82 2.34
C ILE A 60 2.99 -19.06 3.20
N ASP A 61 2.84 -20.25 2.60
CA ASP A 61 2.79 -21.52 3.33
C ASP A 61 4.08 -21.80 4.08
N LYS A 62 5.22 -21.59 3.42
CA LYS A 62 6.56 -21.80 4.00
C LYS A 62 6.80 -20.92 5.23
N VAL A 63 6.41 -19.65 5.19
CA VAL A 63 6.61 -18.70 6.29
C VAL A 63 5.45 -18.70 7.30
N GLY A 64 4.44 -19.55 7.10
CA GLY A 64 3.34 -19.77 8.06
C GLY A 64 2.27 -18.70 8.07
N THR A 65 2.10 -17.95 6.97
CA THR A 65 1.03 -16.97 6.83
C THR A 65 -0.25 -17.65 6.35
N ASP A 66 -1.33 -17.50 7.11
CA ASP A 66 -2.62 -18.13 6.78
C ASP A 66 -3.37 -17.34 5.71
N MET A 67 -3.39 -16.01 5.81
CA MET A 67 -4.13 -15.12 4.91
C MET A 67 -3.37 -13.83 4.66
N GLN A 68 -3.53 -13.27 3.47
CA GLN A 68 -2.96 -11.96 3.10
C GLN A 68 -4.01 -11.00 2.54
N LEU A 69 -3.87 -9.72 2.88
CA LEU A 69 -4.54 -8.63 2.21
C LEU A 69 -3.70 -8.25 0.99
N ILE A 70 -4.17 -8.62 -0.21
CA ILE A 70 -3.44 -8.38 -1.45
C ILE A 70 -3.91 -7.12 -2.16
N SER A 71 -2.97 -6.29 -2.53
CA SER A 71 -3.17 -5.03 -3.25
C SER A 71 -2.43 -5.04 -4.59
N PRO A 72 -2.70 -4.09 -5.50
CA PRO A 72 -1.81 -3.90 -6.65
C PRO A 72 -0.37 -3.62 -6.21
N ARG A 73 0.62 -3.91 -7.08
CA ARG A 73 2.01 -3.49 -6.84
C ARG A 73 2.15 -1.98 -7.02
N PRO A 74 2.46 -1.20 -5.96
CA PRO A 74 2.35 0.26 -5.98
C PRO A 74 3.19 0.93 -7.06
N PHE A 75 4.44 0.49 -7.25
CA PHE A 75 5.35 1.06 -8.25
C PHE A 75 4.91 0.84 -9.71
N GLN A 76 3.85 0.08 -9.94
CA GLN A 76 3.34 -0.20 -11.27
C GLN A 76 2.07 0.58 -11.64
N LEU A 77 1.51 1.33 -10.71
CA LEU A 77 0.19 1.95 -10.86
C LEU A 77 0.15 3.19 -11.76
N MET A 78 1.32 3.71 -12.16
CA MET A 78 1.50 4.78 -13.18
C MET A 78 0.62 6.03 -12.97
N HIS A 79 0.50 6.49 -11.72
CA HIS A 79 -0.37 7.60 -11.34
C HIS A 79 -0.06 8.93 -12.06
N SER A 80 1.21 9.13 -12.47
CA SER A 80 1.65 10.32 -13.20
C SER A 80 1.38 10.27 -14.71
N GLU A 81 0.88 9.15 -15.24
CA GLU A 81 0.65 8.99 -16.68
C GLU A 81 -0.59 9.76 -17.17
N LYS A 82 -0.51 10.22 -18.42
CA LYS A 82 -1.60 10.96 -19.09
C LYS A 82 -1.94 10.29 -20.43
N PRO A 83 -3.18 10.38 -20.87
CA PRO A 83 -4.35 10.95 -20.18
C PRO A 83 -4.82 10.09 -19.00
N ALA A 84 -5.54 10.68 -18.05
CA ALA A 84 -6.02 10.05 -16.82
C ALA A 84 -6.75 8.70 -17.03
N LYS A 85 -7.43 8.55 -18.14
CA LYS A 85 -8.12 7.29 -18.51
C LYS A 85 -7.19 6.07 -18.60
N LEU A 86 -5.88 6.23 -18.84
CA LEU A 86 -4.92 5.12 -18.84
C LEU A 86 -4.76 4.56 -17.44
N VAL A 87 -4.61 5.47 -16.47
CA VAL A 87 -4.49 5.13 -15.06
C VAL A 87 -5.78 4.46 -14.59
N GLN A 88 -6.95 5.05 -14.89
CA GLN A 88 -8.24 4.48 -14.56
C GLN A 88 -8.39 3.06 -15.12
N TRP A 89 -8.20 2.86 -16.41
CA TRP A 89 -8.38 1.56 -17.05
C TRP A 89 -7.44 0.49 -16.50
N PHE A 90 -6.20 0.86 -16.19
CA PHE A 90 -5.24 -0.07 -15.62
C PHE A 90 -5.64 -0.48 -14.19
N HIS A 91 -6.07 0.48 -13.35
CA HIS A 91 -6.53 0.19 -11.99
C HIS A 91 -7.75 -0.73 -12.00
N GLU A 92 -8.74 -0.46 -12.87
CA GLU A 92 -9.91 -1.32 -13.02
C GLU A 92 -9.53 -2.76 -13.40
N GLU A 93 -8.58 -2.95 -14.32
CA GLU A 93 -8.15 -4.30 -14.72
C GLU A 93 -7.34 -5.01 -13.64
N VAL A 94 -6.43 -4.32 -12.93
CA VAL A 94 -5.70 -4.96 -11.83
C VAL A 94 -6.62 -5.32 -10.67
N ASN A 95 -7.61 -4.49 -10.34
CA ASN A 95 -8.60 -4.80 -9.32
C ASN A 95 -9.48 -6.00 -9.74
N ASN A 96 -9.84 -6.12 -11.02
CA ASN A 96 -10.55 -7.30 -11.54
C ASN A 96 -9.72 -8.58 -11.39
N ILE A 97 -8.40 -8.54 -11.61
CA ILE A 97 -7.50 -9.69 -11.39
C ILE A 97 -7.46 -10.04 -9.89
N ILE A 98 -7.26 -9.06 -9.00
CA ILE A 98 -7.26 -9.29 -7.56
C ILE A 98 -8.59 -9.92 -7.12
N HIS A 99 -9.72 -9.40 -7.61
CA HIS A 99 -11.02 -10.00 -7.29
C HIS A 99 -11.09 -11.47 -7.69
N ARG A 100 -10.63 -11.83 -8.89
CA ARG A 100 -10.59 -13.23 -9.33
C ARG A 100 -9.67 -14.08 -8.45
N GLU A 101 -8.51 -13.57 -8.03
CA GLU A 101 -7.64 -14.27 -7.07
C GLU A 101 -8.35 -14.53 -5.75
N THR A 102 -9.08 -13.54 -5.21
CA THR A 102 -9.85 -13.75 -3.97
C THR A 102 -10.99 -14.75 -4.13
N GLN A 103 -11.55 -14.91 -5.33
CA GLN A 103 -12.56 -15.94 -5.61
C GLN A 103 -11.94 -17.34 -5.78
N LEU A 104 -10.74 -17.42 -6.34
CA LEU A 104 -10.01 -18.68 -6.52
C LEU A 104 -9.40 -19.21 -5.22
N TYR A 105 -9.05 -18.30 -4.30
CA TYR A 105 -8.41 -18.59 -3.00
C TYR A 105 -9.06 -17.83 -1.85
N PRO A 106 -10.37 -18.06 -1.57
CA PRO A 106 -11.13 -17.25 -0.62
C PRO A 106 -10.63 -17.35 0.84
N ASP A 107 -9.96 -18.42 1.19
CA ASP A 107 -9.38 -18.63 2.52
C ASP A 107 -7.94 -18.09 2.65
N ARG A 108 -7.38 -17.56 1.57
CA ARG A 108 -5.98 -17.13 1.52
C ARG A 108 -5.84 -15.64 1.20
N PHE A 109 -6.73 -15.06 0.42
CA PHE A 109 -6.60 -13.68 -0.04
C PHE A 109 -7.82 -12.83 0.20
N VAL A 110 -7.58 -11.59 0.63
CA VAL A 110 -8.57 -10.52 0.75
C VAL A 110 -8.11 -9.34 -0.11
N GLY A 111 -9.02 -8.76 -0.90
CA GLY A 111 -8.68 -7.68 -1.84
C GLY A 111 -8.58 -6.31 -1.18
N ILE A 112 -7.53 -5.57 -1.55
CA ILE A 112 -7.32 -4.15 -1.30
C ILE A 112 -7.21 -3.44 -2.66
N ALA A 113 -8.03 -2.42 -2.88
CA ALA A 113 -8.14 -1.76 -4.17
C ALA A 113 -6.93 -0.88 -4.51
N GLY A 114 -6.52 -0.88 -5.75
CA GLY A 114 -5.81 0.25 -6.33
C GLY A 114 -6.83 1.32 -6.73
N ILE A 115 -6.65 2.55 -6.30
CA ILE A 115 -7.52 3.66 -6.70
C ILE A 115 -6.78 4.62 -7.64
N PRO A 116 -7.38 5.00 -8.77
CA PRO A 116 -6.73 5.80 -9.80
C PRO A 116 -6.64 7.29 -9.40
N THR A 117 -5.84 7.59 -8.38
CA THR A 117 -5.43 8.98 -8.11
C THR A 117 -4.47 9.44 -9.21
N VAL A 118 -4.79 10.53 -9.87
CA VAL A 118 -4.01 11.05 -11.00
C VAL A 118 -3.57 12.48 -10.72
N GLY A 119 -2.27 12.75 -10.85
CA GLY A 119 -1.73 14.08 -10.60
C GLY A 119 -2.47 15.18 -11.37
N GLY A 120 -2.95 16.22 -10.66
CA GLY A 120 -3.68 17.34 -11.22
C GLY A 120 -5.15 17.10 -11.59
N GLU A 121 -5.69 15.90 -11.36
CA GLU A 121 -7.10 15.60 -11.57
C GLU A 121 -7.87 15.57 -10.24
N PRO A 122 -9.19 15.77 -10.26
CA PRO A 122 -10.03 15.57 -9.08
C PRO A 122 -10.11 14.08 -8.71
N LEU A 123 -10.57 13.79 -7.48
CA LEU A 123 -10.62 12.43 -6.93
C LEU A 123 -11.84 11.61 -7.38
N ASP A 124 -12.73 12.15 -8.22
CA ASP A 124 -14.00 11.49 -8.58
C ASP A 124 -13.82 10.08 -9.14
N ILE A 125 -12.83 9.88 -10.04
CA ILE A 125 -12.57 8.56 -10.63
C ILE A 125 -11.99 7.58 -9.60
N ALA A 126 -11.18 8.08 -8.65
CA ALA A 126 -10.63 7.27 -7.57
C ALA A 126 -11.73 6.85 -6.58
N ILE A 127 -12.62 7.77 -6.22
CA ILE A 127 -13.76 7.53 -5.33
C ILE A 127 -14.75 6.54 -5.96
N ALA A 128 -15.06 6.70 -7.25
CA ALA A 128 -15.94 5.79 -7.97
C ALA A 128 -15.37 4.36 -8.03
N GLU A 129 -14.07 4.21 -8.28
CA GLU A 129 -13.42 2.90 -8.30
C GLU A 129 -13.33 2.27 -6.90
N LEU A 130 -13.06 3.06 -5.85
CA LEU A 130 -13.12 2.58 -4.47
C LEU A 130 -14.52 2.03 -4.15
N GLU A 131 -15.57 2.79 -4.47
CA GLU A 131 -16.94 2.37 -4.22
C GLU A 131 -17.29 1.08 -4.97
N ARG A 132 -16.90 0.95 -6.25
CA ARG A 132 -17.06 -0.28 -7.02
C ARG A 132 -16.34 -1.46 -6.37
N CYS A 133 -15.08 -1.29 -5.99
CA CYS A 133 -14.28 -2.36 -5.38
C CYS A 133 -14.88 -2.84 -4.06
N VAL A 134 -15.38 -1.94 -3.23
CA VAL A 134 -15.98 -2.30 -1.96
C VAL A 134 -17.35 -2.96 -2.15
N LYS A 135 -18.24 -2.34 -2.93
CA LYS A 135 -19.64 -2.78 -3.05
C LYS A 135 -19.83 -3.98 -3.97
N GLU A 136 -19.04 -4.07 -5.05
CA GLU A 136 -19.23 -5.11 -6.07
C GLU A 136 -18.16 -6.22 -5.96
N LEU A 137 -16.93 -5.89 -5.56
CA LEU A 137 -15.81 -6.84 -5.49
C LEU A 137 -15.50 -7.31 -4.06
N ASN A 138 -16.22 -6.79 -3.05
CA ASN A 138 -16.06 -7.13 -1.62
C ASN A 138 -14.66 -6.82 -1.06
N PHE A 139 -13.97 -5.81 -1.58
CA PHE A 139 -12.67 -5.36 -1.08
C PHE A 139 -12.82 -4.67 0.29
N LYS A 140 -11.76 -4.69 1.09
CA LYS A 140 -11.78 -4.20 2.48
C LYS A 140 -11.08 -2.87 2.69
N GLY A 141 -10.62 -2.26 1.61
CA GLY A 141 -9.93 -0.97 1.63
C GLY A 141 -9.25 -0.67 0.32
N CYS A 142 -8.37 0.31 0.33
CA CYS A 142 -7.55 0.68 -0.82
C CYS A 142 -6.12 1.03 -0.43
N LEU A 143 -5.22 0.95 -1.40
CA LEU A 143 -3.94 1.65 -1.32
C LEU A 143 -4.19 3.15 -1.53
N LEU A 144 -3.63 3.97 -0.65
CA LEU A 144 -3.58 5.42 -0.77
C LEU A 144 -2.16 5.86 -1.12
N ASN A 145 -1.99 6.32 -2.36
CA ASN A 145 -0.73 6.89 -2.81
C ASN A 145 -0.64 8.37 -2.40
N PRO A 146 0.35 8.76 -1.58
CA PRO A 146 0.52 10.14 -1.14
C PRO A 146 0.94 11.11 -2.26
N ASP A 147 1.62 10.61 -3.30
CA ASP A 147 2.12 11.42 -4.41
C ASP A 147 1.67 10.90 -5.79
N PRO A 148 0.50 11.35 -6.28
CA PRO A 148 0.02 10.99 -7.61
C PRO A 148 0.86 11.56 -8.78
N TYR A 149 1.85 12.40 -8.50
CA TYR A 149 2.79 12.89 -9.51
C TYR A 149 4.04 12.02 -9.63
N GLU A 150 4.23 11.02 -8.73
CA GLU A 150 5.38 10.12 -8.74
C GLU A 150 6.73 10.86 -8.81
N ASN A 151 6.84 11.96 -8.06
CA ASN A 151 8.04 12.80 -7.99
C ASN A 151 8.52 13.30 -9.38
N SER A 152 7.58 13.69 -10.24
CA SER A 152 7.86 14.18 -11.61
C SER A 152 8.21 15.68 -11.69
N GLY A 153 8.39 16.34 -10.55
CA GLY A 153 8.66 17.77 -10.44
C GLY A 153 7.46 18.63 -10.04
N GLU A 154 6.27 18.07 -10.05
CA GLU A 154 5.07 18.69 -9.47
C GLU A 154 4.96 18.33 -7.99
N HIS A 155 4.25 19.16 -7.22
CA HIS A 155 4.05 18.95 -5.80
C HIS A 155 2.61 18.49 -5.52
N PRO A 156 2.40 17.31 -4.94
CA PRO A 156 1.07 16.85 -4.55
C PRO A 156 0.54 17.65 -3.35
N PRO A 157 -0.79 17.76 -3.21
CA PRO A 157 -1.38 18.17 -1.95
C PRO A 157 -0.96 17.21 -0.83
N ALA A 158 -0.47 17.74 0.30
CA ALA A 158 -0.17 16.90 1.46
C ALA A 158 -1.42 16.13 1.91
N LEU A 159 -1.29 14.94 2.50
CA LEU A 159 -2.46 14.17 2.96
C LEU A 159 -3.29 14.89 4.05
N GLY A 160 -2.76 15.97 4.62
CA GLY A 160 -3.52 16.87 5.49
C GLY A 160 -4.33 17.94 4.77
N ASP A 161 -4.25 18.05 3.45
CA ASP A 161 -4.95 19.07 2.65
C ASP A 161 -6.41 18.71 2.38
N ALA A 162 -7.26 19.75 2.26
CA ALA A 162 -8.68 19.60 1.97
C ALA A 162 -8.97 18.91 0.63
N TYR A 163 -8.01 18.85 -0.29
CA TYR A 163 -8.11 18.09 -1.53
C TYR A 163 -8.51 16.63 -1.28
N TRP A 164 -8.03 16.02 -0.18
CA TRP A 164 -8.28 14.62 0.15
C TRP A 164 -9.60 14.37 0.90
N TYR A 165 -10.27 15.42 1.39
CA TYR A 165 -11.48 15.30 2.22
C TYR A 165 -12.58 14.46 1.57
N PRO A 166 -12.92 14.63 0.27
CA PRO A 166 -13.94 13.79 -0.37
C PRO A 166 -13.62 12.28 -0.33
N LEU A 167 -12.34 11.92 -0.42
CA LEU A 167 -11.91 10.54 -0.29
C LEU A 167 -12.03 10.04 1.16
N TYR A 168 -11.65 10.87 2.14
CA TYR A 168 -11.79 10.52 3.56
C TYR A 168 -13.25 10.34 3.97
N GLU A 169 -14.14 11.20 3.50
CA GLU A 169 -15.59 11.04 3.67
C GLU A 169 -16.08 9.70 3.11
N LYS A 170 -15.66 9.33 1.90
CA LYS A 170 -16.04 8.07 1.28
C LYS A 170 -15.48 6.85 2.01
N LEU A 171 -14.25 6.90 2.48
CA LEU A 171 -13.64 5.83 3.29
C LEU A 171 -14.42 5.61 4.60
N CYS A 172 -14.82 6.69 5.29
CA CYS A 172 -15.65 6.62 6.49
C CYS A 172 -17.05 6.08 6.16
N GLU A 173 -17.70 6.56 5.08
CA GLU A 173 -19.02 6.08 4.62
C GLU A 173 -19.03 4.57 4.36
N LEU A 174 -17.98 4.07 3.72
CA LEU A 174 -17.84 2.66 3.37
C LEU A 174 -17.29 1.80 4.53
N ASP A 175 -16.85 2.41 5.60
CA ASP A 175 -16.21 1.77 6.77
C ASP A 175 -15.01 0.89 6.41
N VAL A 176 -14.14 1.36 5.51
CA VAL A 176 -12.98 0.63 4.98
C VAL A 176 -11.66 1.34 5.25
N VAL A 177 -10.57 0.59 5.10
CA VAL A 177 -9.20 1.05 5.42
C VAL A 177 -8.56 1.75 4.21
N ALA A 178 -7.84 2.85 4.47
CA ALA A 178 -6.82 3.36 3.57
C ALA A 178 -5.43 2.87 4.01
N HIS A 179 -4.73 2.14 3.17
CA HIS A 179 -3.37 1.69 3.40
C HIS A 179 -2.42 2.61 2.64
N ILE A 180 -1.73 3.50 3.35
CA ILE A 180 -0.76 4.44 2.76
C ILE A 180 0.47 3.65 2.31
N HIS A 181 0.82 3.81 1.04
CA HIS A 181 2.00 3.19 0.46
C HIS A 181 2.61 4.12 -0.60
N GLY A 182 3.92 4.32 -0.55
CA GLY A 182 4.65 5.03 -1.58
C GLY A 182 4.54 4.31 -2.93
N THR A 183 4.76 5.04 -4.02
CA THR A 183 4.71 4.49 -5.39
C THR A 183 6.04 4.67 -6.13
N GLY A 184 6.04 4.51 -7.44
CA GLY A 184 7.19 4.77 -8.28
C GLY A 184 7.71 6.21 -8.15
N SER A 185 8.95 6.43 -8.60
CA SER A 185 9.56 7.75 -8.68
C SER A 185 10.06 8.02 -10.08
N ARG A 186 9.82 9.23 -10.59
CA ARG A 186 10.41 9.74 -11.82
C ARG A 186 11.77 10.39 -11.58
N SER A 187 12.16 10.54 -10.31
CA SER A 187 13.44 11.12 -9.90
C SER A 187 14.47 10.03 -9.60
N GLU A 188 15.63 10.10 -10.24
CA GLU A 188 16.77 9.22 -9.94
C GLU A 188 17.36 9.47 -8.54
N ARG A 189 17.05 10.61 -7.91
CA ARG A 189 17.49 10.94 -6.55
C ARG A 189 16.88 10.03 -5.50
N GLU A 190 15.68 9.49 -5.76
CA GLU A 190 14.94 8.65 -4.83
C GLU A 190 14.64 7.29 -5.48
N PRO A 191 15.60 6.35 -5.46
CA PRO A 191 15.36 5.02 -5.99
C PRO A 191 14.40 4.22 -5.10
N TYR A 192 13.83 3.18 -5.64
CA TYR A 192 12.77 2.29 -5.16
C TYR A 192 12.48 2.34 -3.65
N SER A 193 13.29 1.69 -2.80
CA SER A 193 13.01 1.59 -1.35
C SER A 193 13.09 2.95 -0.64
N LEU A 194 14.02 3.82 -1.03
CA LEU A 194 14.15 5.15 -0.42
C LEU A 194 12.90 5.99 -0.69
N ARG A 195 12.34 5.87 -1.90
CA ARG A 195 11.11 6.59 -2.27
C ARG A 195 9.96 6.25 -1.34
N PHE A 196 9.72 4.97 -1.08
CA PHE A 196 8.63 4.52 -0.21
C PHE A 196 8.78 5.09 1.20
N ILE A 197 9.94 4.94 1.80
CA ILE A 197 10.22 5.42 3.16
C ILE A 197 10.04 6.94 3.28
N ASN A 198 10.49 7.71 2.28
CA ASN A 198 10.34 9.17 2.28
C ASN A 198 8.89 9.61 2.17
N GLU A 199 8.11 8.98 1.27
CA GLU A 199 6.70 9.32 1.07
C GLU A 199 5.85 8.98 2.30
N GLU A 200 6.04 7.83 2.90
CA GLU A 200 5.31 7.42 4.09
C GLU A 200 5.65 8.31 5.29
N THR A 201 6.92 8.70 5.42
CA THR A 201 7.33 9.72 6.40
C THR A 201 6.60 11.05 6.18
N THR A 202 6.55 11.52 4.94
CA THR A 202 5.87 12.76 4.55
C THR A 202 4.36 12.68 4.79
N ALA A 203 3.76 11.54 4.44
CA ALA A 203 2.33 11.25 4.63
C ALA A 203 1.92 11.33 6.11
N VAL A 204 2.62 10.60 6.98
CA VAL A 204 2.35 10.61 8.43
C VAL A 204 2.53 12.02 8.99
N TYR A 205 3.62 12.70 8.61
CA TYR A 205 3.86 14.07 9.06
C TYR A 205 2.75 15.02 8.65
N GLY A 206 2.25 14.92 7.41
CA GLY A 206 1.14 15.73 6.89
C GLY A 206 -0.17 15.48 7.65
N LEU A 207 -0.55 14.21 7.85
CA LEU A 207 -1.77 13.84 8.57
C LEU A 207 -1.76 14.29 10.02
N VAL A 208 -0.70 13.97 10.76
CA VAL A 208 -0.59 14.28 12.19
C VAL A 208 -0.53 15.80 12.46
N ASN A 209 -0.03 16.58 11.51
CA ASN A 209 0.05 18.03 11.64
C ASN A 209 -1.15 18.78 11.04
N SER A 210 -2.21 18.07 10.65
CA SER A 210 -3.44 18.65 10.09
C SER A 210 -4.65 18.44 10.99
N ASN A 211 -5.83 18.83 10.52
CA ASN A 211 -7.10 18.57 11.18
C ASN A 211 -7.76 17.25 10.76
N VAL A 212 -7.22 16.52 9.79
CA VAL A 212 -7.86 15.32 9.23
C VAL A 212 -8.27 14.33 10.30
N LEU A 213 -7.37 13.95 11.20
CA LEU A 213 -7.65 12.98 12.28
C LEU A 213 -8.60 13.49 13.38
N LYS A 214 -8.96 14.77 13.34
CA LYS A 214 -10.00 15.37 14.17
C LYS A 214 -11.33 15.47 13.43
N ASP A 215 -11.27 15.86 12.16
CA ASP A 215 -12.46 16.05 11.30
C ASP A 215 -13.06 14.71 10.88
N PHE A 216 -12.22 13.67 10.78
CA PHE A 216 -12.62 12.30 10.44
C PHE A 216 -12.17 11.31 11.54
N PRO A 217 -12.83 11.28 12.71
CA PRO A 217 -12.42 10.44 13.84
C PRO A 217 -12.55 8.93 13.58
N ASP A 218 -13.41 8.54 12.63
CA ASP A 218 -13.66 7.14 12.24
C ASP A 218 -12.77 6.69 11.06
N LEU A 219 -11.92 7.56 10.54
CA LEU A 219 -11.03 7.25 9.43
C LEU A 219 -9.95 6.24 9.86
N LYS A 220 -9.91 5.10 9.16
CA LYS A 220 -8.98 4.01 9.42
C LYS A 220 -7.81 4.08 8.44
N ILE A 221 -6.62 4.39 8.95
CA ILE A 221 -5.40 4.49 8.14
C ILE A 221 -4.34 3.52 8.65
N VAL A 222 -3.84 2.69 7.76
CA VAL A 222 -2.62 1.89 7.96
C VAL A 222 -1.48 2.53 7.18
N VAL A 223 -0.29 2.58 7.75
CA VAL A 223 0.90 3.13 7.11
C VAL A 223 1.91 2.02 6.88
N SER A 224 2.39 1.90 5.66
CA SER A 224 3.37 0.90 5.26
C SER A 224 4.74 1.12 5.92
N HIS A 225 5.53 0.03 5.97
CA HIS A 225 6.94 0.03 6.39
C HIS A 225 7.17 0.73 7.74
N GLY A 226 6.24 0.47 8.71
CA GLY A 226 6.33 1.04 10.05
C GLY A 226 6.24 2.57 10.09
N GLY A 227 5.74 3.23 9.04
CA GLY A 227 5.65 4.68 8.95
C GLY A 227 6.97 5.36 8.56
N GLY A 228 7.80 4.65 7.83
CA GLY A 228 9.06 5.19 7.31
C GLY A 228 10.05 5.57 8.40
N ALA A 229 10.57 6.79 8.38
CA ALA A 229 11.54 7.27 9.36
C ALA A 229 10.90 7.81 10.67
N ILE A 230 9.55 7.83 10.77
CA ILE A 230 8.86 8.50 11.88
C ILE A 230 9.20 7.90 13.25
N PRO A 231 9.15 6.57 13.48
CA PRO A 231 9.46 6.02 14.79
C PRO A 231 10.89 6.37 15.27
N TYR A 232 11.85 6.30 14.35
CA TYR A 232 13.26 6.61 14.65
C TYR A 232 13.49 8.11 14.94
N GLN A 233 12.77 9.03 14.27
CA GLN A 233 12.90 10.48 14.41
C GLN A 233 11.80 11.11 15.29
N LEU A 234 11.04 10.32 16.04
CA LEU A 234 9.90 10.79 16.82
C LEU A 234 10.23 12.00 17.69
N GLY A 235 11.36 11.98 18.41
CA GLY A 235 11.75 13.08 19.31
C GLY A 235 11.90 14.42 18.57
N ARG A 236 12.38 14.40 17.33
CA ARG A 236 12.51 15.61 16.50
C ARG A 236 11.15 16.16 16.08
N PHE A 237 10.24 15.29 15.64
CA PHE A 237 8.88 15.68 15.24
C PHE A 237 8.06 16.14 16.44
N GLN A 238 8.20 15.46 17.59
CA GLN A 238 7.59 15.85 18.85
C GLN A 238 8.02 17.26 19.27
N ALA A 239 9.33 17.57 19.25
CA ALA A 239 9.84 18.89 19.58
C ALA A 239 9.29 19.98 18.65
N GLY A 240 9.08 19.66 17.35
CA GLY A 240 8.42 20.54 16.39
C GLY A 240 6.98 20.85 16.79
N SER A 241 6.21 19.84 17.18
CA SER A 241 4.81 20.00 17.61
C SER A 241 4.65 20.80 18.90
N MET A 242 5.58 20.69 19.83
CA MET A 242 5.57 21.46 21.10
C MET A 242 5.74 22.97 20.93
N ARG A 243 6.15 23.44 19.76
CA ARG A 243 6.20 24.89 19.45
C ARG A 243 4.82 25.49 19.16
N ARG A 244 3.83 24.64 18.88
CA ARG A 244 2.44 25.08 18.70
C ARG A 244 1.80 25.31 20.05
N LYS A 245 0.98 26.36 20.17
CA LYS A 245 0.28 26.71 21.42
C LYS A 245 -0.93 25.81 21.65
N GLU A 246 -1.48 25.23 20.58
CA GLU A 246 -2.71 24.42 20.59
C GLU A 246 -2.50 23.17 19.71
N GLY A 247 -3.29 22.16 19.96
CA GLY A 247 -3.28 20.88 19.24
C GLY A 247 -2.60 19.76 19.99
N ASP A 248 -2.82 18.54 19.52
CA ASP A 248 -2.25 17.32 20.09
C ASP A 248 -0.71 17.31 19.92
N ARG A 249 -0.03 16.62 20.83
CA ARG A 249 1.38 16.29 20.63
C ARG A 249 1.49 15.34 19.43
N PHE A 250 2.63 15.36 18.76
CA PHE A 250 2.84 14.52 17.57
C PHE A 250 2.58 13.03 17.83
N ILE A 251 3.04 12.53 19.00
CA ILE A 251 2.83 11.13 19.39
C ILE A 251 1.34 10.78 19.59
N ASP A 252 0.54 11.73 20.09
CA ASP A 252 -0.89 11.50 20.31
C ASP A 252 -1.65 11.40 18.97
N GLY A 253 -1.22 12.16 17.96
CA GLY A 253 -1.72 12.04 16.60
C GLY A 253 -1.30 10.73 15.93
N MET A 254 -0.04 10.29 16.13
CA MET A 254 0.42 9.00 15.62
C MET A 254 -0.42 7.82 16.14
N LYS A 255 -0.81 7.85 17.41
CA LYS A 255 -1.63 6.78 18.01
C LYS A 255 -3.06 6.69 17.47
N LYS A 256 -3.45 7.58 16.57
CA LYS A 256 -4.70 7.48 15.79
C LYS A 256 -4.51 6.74 14.44
N LEU A 257 -3.28 6.34 14.13
CA LEU A 257 -2.91 5.61 12.93
C LEU A 257 -2.49 4.18 13.30
N TYR A 258 -2.55 3.28 12.34
CA TYR A 258 -2.00 1.93 12.43
C TYR A 258 -0.75 1.84 11.57
N PHE A 259 0.17 0.95 11.94
CA PHE A 259 1.44 0.76 11.24
C PHE A 259 1.69 -0.72 11.02
N ASP A 260 2.13 -1.10 9.83
CA ASP A 260 2.54 -2.46 9.60
C ASP A 260 3.97 -2.76 10.13
N THR A 261 4.34 -4.00 10.15
CA THR A 261 5.63 -4.46 10.66
C THR A 261 6.62 -4.87 9.57
N VAL A 262 6.47 -4.34 8.35
CA VAL A 262 7.39 -4.59 7.22
C VAL A 262 8.72 -3.87 7.44
N LEU A 263 9.49 -4.35 8.42
CA LEU A 263 10.75 -3.73 8.89
C LEU A 263 11.96 -4.69 8.84
N TYR A 264 11.70 -5.99 8.64
CA TYR A 264 12.68 -7.06 8.40
C TYR A 264 13.76 -7.29 9.47
N THR A 265 13.74 -6.56 10.58
CA THR A 265 14.66 -6.78 11.70
C THR A 265 13.92 -6.72 13.04
N LYS A 266 14.37 -7.53 14.00
CA LYS A 266 13.81 -7.56 15.36
C LYS A 266 13.86 -6.18 16.02
N ASP A 267 15.02 -5.53 15.99
CA ASP A 267 15.22 -4.23 16.66
C ASP A 267 14.29 -3.13 16.09
N ALA A 268 14.06 -3.13 14.78
CA ALA A 268 13.15 -2.17 14.16
C ALA A 268 11.69 -2.43 14.54
N ILE A 269 11.25 -3.68 14.56
CA ILE A 269 9.90 -4.08 15.01
C ILE A 269 9.73 -3.71 16.50
N GLU A 270 10.71 -4.01 17.33
CA GLU A 270 10.67 -3.67 18.74
C GLU A 270 10.61 -2.14 18.99
N LEU A 271 11.36 -1.35 18.20
CA LEU A 271 11.28 0.11 18.24
C LEU A 271 9.88 0.60 17.86
N LEU A 272 9.28 0.05 16.79
CA LEU A 272 7.93 0.41 16.38
C LEU A 272 6.93 0.13 17.51
N LEU A 273 6.93 -1.10 18.06
CA LEU A 273 6.01 -1.50 19.13
C LEU A 273 6.16 -0.61 20.38
N LYS A 274 7.39 -0.25 20.75
CA LYS A 274 7.66 0.69 21.85
C LYS A 274 7.17 2.10 21.56
N THR A 275 7.13 2.49 20.28
CA THR A 275 6.78 3.85 19.87
C THR A 275 5.28 4.05 19.77
N VAL A 276 4.57 3.16 19.07
CA VAL A 276 3.14 3.33 18.77
C VAL A 276 2.23 2.51 19.68
N GLY A 277 2.74 1.49 20.34
CA GLY A 277 2.00 0.48 21.09
C GLY A 277 1.61 -0.72 20.22
N PRO A 278 1.49 -1.91 20.81
CA PRO A 278 1.10 -3.12 20.07
C PRO A 278 -0.32 -3.03 19.49
N GLU A 279 -1.19 -2.23 20.10
CA GLU A 279 -2.57 -1.99 19.66
C GLU A 279 -2.66 -1.21 18.33
N ASN A 280 -1.60 -0.51 17.96
CA ASN A 280 -1.49 0.27 16.72
C ASN A 280 -0.56 -0.38 15.69
N ALA A 281 0.02 -1.54 16.00
CA ALA A 281 0.87 -2.29 15.09
C ALA A 281 0.11 -3.48 14.50
N LEU A 282 0.19 -3.65 13.17
CA LEU A 282 -0.43 -4.74 12.44
C LEU A 282 0.66 -5.64 11.84
N PHE A 283 0.47 -6.95 11.92
CA PHE A 283 1.39 -7.86 11.26
C PHE A 283 1.35 -7.64 9.74
N GLY A 284 2.48 -7.29 9.17
CA GLY A 284 2.73 -7.14 7.75
C GLY A 284 4.14 -7.60 7.43
N ALA A 285 4.30 -8.46 6.42
CA ALA A 285 5.57 -9.01 6.00
C ALA A 285 5.93 -8.65 4.55
N GLU A 286 4.94 -8.26 3.74
CA GLU A 286 5.11 -7.97 2.31
C GLU A 286 5.75 -9.15 1.56
N CYS A 287 5.36 -10.36 1.88
CA CYS A 287 5.92 -11.56 1.27
C CYS A 287 5.00 -12.21 0.21
N PRO A 288 5.53 -12.63 -0.97
CA PRO A 288 6.90 -12.39 -1.43
C PRO A 288 7.12 -10.95 -1.91
N GLY A 289 8.23 -10.37 -1.49
CA GLY A 289 8.57 -8.98 -1.76
C GLY A 289 10.08 -8.72 -1.77
N VAL A 290 10.47 -7.47 -1.50
CA VAL A 290 11.88 -7.07 -1.46
C VAL A 290 12.65 -7.82 -0.35
N GLY A 291 11.95 -8.20 0.72
CA GLY A 291 12.48 -8.98 1.85
C GLY A 291 12.67 -10.48 1.58
N SER A 292 12.19 -11.02 0.44
CA SER A 292 12.35 -12.44 0.09
C SER A 292 13.79 -12.75 -0.35
N LYS A 293 14.73 -12.49 0.55
CA LYS A 293 16.16 -12.70 0.41
C LYS A 293 16.70 -13.31 1.70
N VAL A 294 17.54 -14.32 1.57
CA VAL A 294 18.17 -14.95 2.75
C VAL A 294 19.10 -13.96 3.44
N ASN A 295 18.81 -13.68 4.71
CA ASN A 295 19.72 -12.94 5.59
C ASN A 295 20.90 -13.87 5.95
N PRO A 296 22.14 -13.51 5.61
CA PRO A 296 23.31 -14.35 5.87
C PRO A 296 23.60 -14.56 7.37
N GLU A 297 23.12 -13.68 8.23
CA GLU A 297 23.33 -13.77 9.68
C GLU A 297 22.37 -14.77 10.34
N THR A 298 21.14 -14.86 9.86
CA THR A 298 20.09 -15.71 10.45
C THR A 298 19.83 -16.99 9.65
N GLY A 299 20.21 -17.03 8.36
CA GLY A 299 19.90 -18.12 7.44
C GLY A 299 18.43 -18.18 7.02
N ARG A 300 17.58 -17.21 7.41
CA ARG A 300 16.17 -17.08 7.04
C ARG A 300 16.01 -15.97 6.02
N GLU A 301 14.91 -15.99 5.25
CA GLU A 301 14.51 -14.82 4.47
C GLU A 301 14.21 -13.64 5.41
N MET A 302 14.48 -12.42 4.95
CA MET A 302 14.30 -11.22 5.78
C MET A 302 12.82 -10.93 6.09
N ASP A 303 11.90 -11.31 5.19
CA ASP A 303 10.46 -11.18 5.37
C ASP A 303 9.82 -12.34 6.18
N ASP A 304 10.60 -13.35 6.58
CA ASP A 304 10.20 -14.34 7.59
C ASP A 304 10.36 -13.74 9.00
N ILE A 305 9.47 -12.80 9.34
CA ILE A 305 9.54 -11.99 10.57
C ILE A 305 8.76 -12.58 11.75
N GLN A 306 7.90 -13.58 11.54
CA GLN A 306 7.08 -14.17 12.61
C GLN A 306 7.90 -14.60 13.84
N PRO A 307 9.07 -15.24 13.72
CA PRO A 307 9.86 -15.64 14.88
C PRO A 307 10.24 -14.48 15.81
N TYR A 308 10.40 -13.27 15.28
CA TYR A 308 10.73 -12.11 16.12
C TYR A 308 9.64 -11.78 17.15
N PHE A 309 8.36 -12.03 16.83
CA PHE A 309 7.26 -11.77 17.78
C PHE A 309 7.20 -12.75 18.95
N HIS A 310 7.91 -13.87 18.87
CA HIS A 310 8.09 -14.78 20.00
C HIS A 310 9.27 -14.38 20.89
N GLU A 311 10.12 -13.47 20.43
CA GLU A 311 11.33 -13.03 21.11
C GLU A 311 11.20 -11.63 21.73
N ILE A 312 10.20 -10.84 21.32
CA ILE A 312 9.83 -9.53 21.84
C ILE A 312 8.73 -9.72 22.89
#